data_5f1c95dd2aeeff262e14af96f3c20810
#
_entry.id   5f1c95dd2aeeff262e14af96f3c20810
#
_cell.length_a   1.000
_cell.length_b   1.000
_cell.length_c   1.000
_cell.angle_alpha   90.00
_cell.angle_beta   90.00
_cell.angle_gamma   90.00
#
_symmetry.space_group_name_H-M   'P 1'
#
loop_
_entity.id
_entity.type
_entity.pdbx_description
1 polymer ?
#
loop_
_entity_poly.entity_id
_entity_poly.type
_entity_poly.pdbx_seq_one_letter_code
_entity_poly.pdbx_strand_id
1 'polypeptide(L)'
;LNEDFWHNDITQFDARKFRNQVDILVGGSPCQAFSMVGKRAGLEDTRGTLFYEFARVVDEVQPKIFIYENVKGLLNHDNGKTWKVVKSVFYSLGYDLYFQIMNSKDYGIPQHRERIFVVGFHTPPINGFQFPEKIELEHTMQDFLEDYTDSKYFLREKGVKFVTSSKNRQKRYTQINGEIALCQKANQQFNWHGDFIFQAARESEFDDFIFDVNNVEEKYYLSEKIKNYVLAGGTKNFKTSTETDLPVARPLLQTMHKMHRAGVDNYVTHNRGRIRKLTPRECLRLMGFRDDFKILVSDTQMYRQAGNSIVVDVLIAILKQMDITLYGE
;
A
#
# COMPACT_ATOMS: atom_id res chain seq x y z
N LEU A 1 16.82 4.84 -18.30
CA LEU A 1 15.79 4.48 -19.27
C LEU A 1 15.97 5.43 -20.44
N ASN A 2 16.00 4.91 -21.67
CA ASN A 2 16.05 5.73 -22.86
C ASN A 2 14.70 6.46 -23.00
N GLU A 3 14.70 7.80 -23.11
CA GLU A 3 13.49 8.62 -23.20
C GLU A 3 12.62 8.24 -24.41
N ASP A 4 13.19 7.64 -25.45
CA ASP A 4 12.49 7.18 -26.64
C ASP A 4 11.43 6.09 -26.37
N PHE A 5 11.51 5.42 -25.21
CA PHE A 5 10.58 4.37 -24.79
C PHE A 5 9.61 4.81 -23.70
N TRP A 6 9.64 6.10 -23.29
CA TRP A 6 8.76 6.62 -22.26
C TRP A 6 7.65 7.47 -22.87
N HIS A 7 6.38 7.07 -22.63
CA HIS A 7 5.21 7.79 -23.09
C HIS A 7 4.32 8.13 -21.88
N ASN A 8 3.96 9.42 -21.73
CA ASN A 8 3.26 9.91 -20.54
C ASN A 8 1.76 9.60 -20.54
N ASP A 9 1.14 9.50 -21.73
CA ASP A 9 -0.30 9.38 -21.89
C ASP A 9 -0.64 8.33 -22.95
N ILE A 10 -1.24 7.22 -22.51
CA ILE A 10 -1.63 6.11 -23.38
C ILE A 10 -2.65 6.54 -24.45
N THR A 11 -3.48 7.56 -24.17
CA THR A 11 -4.49 8.03 -25.13
C THR A 11 -3.87 8.69 -26.34
N GLN A 12 -2.63 9.18 -26.23
CA GLN A 12 -1.88 9.83 -27.31
C GLN A 12 -0.82 8.89 -27.93
N PHE A 13 -0.68 7.69 -27.36
CA PHE A 13 0.33 6.74 -27.80
C PHE A 13 -0.12 5.96 -29.01
N ASP A 14 0.60 6.08 -30.14
CA ASP A 14 0.45 5.24 -31.34
C ASP A 14 1.28 3.97 -31.20
N ALA A 15 0.63 2.85 -30.91
CA ALA A 15 1.28 1.58 -30.66
C ALA A 15 1.47 0.74 -31.95
N ARG A 16 0.92 1.15 -33.11
CA ARG A 16 0.97 0.41 -34.38
C ARG A 16 2.38 0.11 -34.88
N LYS A 17 3.36 0.99 -34.53
CA LYS A 17 4.77 0.76 -34.85
C LYS A 17 5.37 -0.50 -34.19
N PHE A 18 4.72 -1.03 -33.15
CA PHE A 18 5.15 -2.23 -32.44
C PHE A 18 4.36 -3.49 -32.86
N ARG A 19 3.51 -3.39 -33.90
CA ARG A 19 2.67 -4.49 -34.34
C ARG A 19 3.50 -5.74 -34.65
N ASN A 20 3.11 -6.88 -34.03
CA ASN A 20 3.76 -8.18 -34.15
C ASN A 20 5.24 -8.21 -33.68
N GLN A 21 5.70 -7.22 -32.92
CA GLN A 21 7.08 -7.13 -32.41
C GLN A 21 7.15 -7.33 -30.89
N VAL A 22 6.00 -7.51 -30.24
CA VAL A 22 5.90 -7.63 -28.77
C VAL A 22 5.42 -9.03 -28.44
N ASP A 23 6.20 -9.75 -27.64
CA ASP A 23 5.83 -11.06 -27.16
C ASP A 23 4.81 -10.95 -26.03
N ILE A 24 5.05 -10.07 -25.04
CA ILE A 24 4.21 -9.90 -23.87
C ILE A 24 3.90 -8.43 -23.62
N LEU A 25 2.61 -8.11 -23.51
CA LEU A 25 2.11 -6.79 -23.09
C LEU A 25 1.52 -6.89 -21.68
N VAL A 26 2.00 -6.05 -20.76
CA VAL A 26 1.50 -6.03 -19.37
C VAL A 26 0.90 -4.67 -19.05
N GLY A 27 -0.26 -4.64 -18.41
CA GLY A 27 -0.85 -3.39 -17.95
C GLY A 27 -2.09 -3.57 -17.10
N GLY A 28 -2.65 -2.45 -16.67
CA GLY A 28 -3.89 -2.37 -15.91
C GLY A 28 -4.54 -1.02 -16.10
N SER A 29 -5.83 -0.93 -15.86
CA SER A 29 -6.57 0.33 -15.93
C SER A 29 -7.23 0.65 -14.59
N PRO A 30 -7.39 1.96 -14.24
CA PRO A 30 -8.14 2.34 -13.05
C PRO A 30 -9.59 1.84 -13.11
N CYS A 31 -10.09 1.28 -12.00
CA CYS A 31 -11.47 0.78 -11.92
C CYS A 31 -12.54 1.87 -12.09
N GLN A 32 -12.21 3.13 -11.76
CA GLN A 32 -13.12 4.27 -11.87
C GLN A 32 -13.57 4.56 -13.31
N ALA A 33 -12.82 4.10 -14.31
CA ALA A 33 -13.12 4.27 -15.71
C ALA A 33 -14.42 3.55 -16.17
N PHE A 34 -14.88 2.55 -15.42
CA PHE A 34 -16.10 1.79 -15.79
C PHE A 34 -17.41 2.45 -15.35
N SER A 35 -17.39 3.43 -14.43
CA SER A 35 -18.60 4.09 -13.92
C SER A 35 -19.36 4.89 -15.00
N MET A 36 -18.70 5.21 -16.12
CA MET A 36 -19.28 5.92 -17.25
C MET A 36 -19.91 5.01 -18.32
N VAL A 37 -19.59 3.70 -18.30
CA VAL A 37 -20.04 2.73 -19.33
C VAL A 37 -21.53 2.41 -19.21
N GLY A 38 -22.15 2.60 -18.04
CA GLY A 38 -23.55 2.22 -17.78
C GLY A 38 -24.62 3.11 -18.41
N LYS A 39 -24.28 4.24 -19.05
CA LYS A 39 -25.27 5.21 -19.54
C LYS A 39 -25.29 5.49 -21.05
N ARG A 40 -24.37 4.92 -21.84
CA ARG A 40 -24.32 5.19 -23.28
C ARG A 40 -24.09 3.91 -24.09
N ALA A 41 -24.92 3.73 -25.12
CA ALA A 41 -24.94 2.56 -25.98
C ALA A 41 -23.81 2.60 -27.02
N GLY A 42 -23.06 1.49 -27.13
CA GLY A 42 -22.17 1.18 -28.25
C GLY A 42 -20.66 1.33 -27.98
N LEU A 43 -19.89 0.47 -28.62
CA LEU A 43 -18.40 0.45 -28.58
C LEU A 43 -17.78 1.76 -29.10
N GLU A 44 -18.51 2.53 -29.93
CA GLU A 44 -17.98 3.78 -30.51
C GLU A 44 -18.00 4.96 -29.54
N ASP A 45 -18.91 4.98 -28.55
CA ASP A 45 -19.06 6.08 -27.59
C ASP A 45 -18.25 5.91 -26.30
N THR A 46 -17.55 4.79 -26.15
CA THR A 46 -16.76 4.41 -24.94
C THR A 46 -15.26 4.70 -25.07
N ARG A 47 -14.83 5.34 -26.16
CA ARG A 47 -13.42 5.69 -26.46
C ARG A 47 -12.76 6.64 -25.45
N GLY A 48 -13.28 6.79 -24.26
CA GLY A 48 -12.71 7.66 -23.23
C GLY A 48 -12.35 6.95 -21.93
N THR A 49 -12.43 5.62 -21.84
CA THR A 49 -12.03 4.90 -20.63
C THR A 49 -10.67 4.22 -20.83
N LEU A 50 -9.81 4.30 -19.82
CA LEU A 50 -8.45 3.73 -19.89
C LEU A 50 -8.42 2.20 -20.12
N PHE A 51 -9.52 1.50 -19.86
CA PHE A 51 -9.65 0.09 -20.26
C PHE A 51 -9.65 -0.06 -21.78
N TYR A 52 -10.41 0.76 -22.50
CA TYR A 52 -10.45 0.69 -23.95
C TYR A 52 -9.14 1.16 -24.59
N GLU A 53 -8.40 2.04 -23.93
CA GLU A 53 -7.05 2.40 -24.36
C GLU A 53 -6.09 1.20 -24.23
N PHE A 54 -6.18 0.43 -23.15
CA PHE A 54 -5.42 -0.82 -23.04
C PHE A 54 -5.82 -1.80 -24.15
N ALA A 55 -7.12 -2.00 -24.37
CA ALA A 55 -7.63 -2.87 -25.43
C ALA A 55 -7.20 -2.39 -26.84
N ARG A 56 -7.20 -1.05 -27.08
CA ARG A 56 -6.69 -0.47 -28.33
C ARG A 56 -5.23 -0.80 -28.54
N VAL A 57 -4.41 -0.66 -27.50
CA VAL A 57 -2.97 -0.99 -27.59
C VAL A 57 -2.80 -2.49 -27.87
N VAL A 58 -3.58 -3.38 -27.25
CA VAL A 58 -3.57 -4.82 -27.56
C VAL A 58 -3.89 -5.05 -29.04
N ASP A 59 -4.92 -4.38 -29.57
CA ASP A 59 -5.32 -4.50 -30.99
C ASP A 59 -4.24 -3.96 -31.95
N GLU A 60 -3.67 -2.81 -31.64
CA GLU A 60 -2.62 -2.20 -32.46
C GLU A 60 -1.33 -3.02 -32.45
N VAL A 61 -0.91 -3.53 -31.31
CA VAL A 61 0.36 -4.25 -31.12
C VAL A 61 0.23 -5.71 -31.52
N GLN A 62 -0.92 -6.37 -31.28
CA GLN A 62 -1.14 -7.81 -31.48
C GLN A 62 -0.05 -8.65 -30.78
N PRO A 63 0.15 -8.47 -29.45
CA PRO A 63 1.16 -9.23 -28.71
C PRO A 63 0.80 -10.73 -28.72
N LYS A 64 1.79 -11.63 -28.60
CA LYS A 64 1.50 -13.06 -28.45
C LYS A 64 0.72 -13.36 -27.19
N ILE A 65 1.05 -12.64 -26.10
CA ILE A 65 0.42 -12.77 -24.78
C ILE A 65 0.17 -11.37 -24.22
N PHE A 66 -0.96 -11.16 -23.56
CA PHE A 66 -1.10 -10.00 -22.68
C PHE A 66 -1.45 -10.43 -21.25
N ILE A 67 -1.04 -9.60 -20.28
CA ILE A 67 -1.44 -9.71 -18.87
C ILE A 67 -2.12 -8.40 -18.47
N TYR A 68 -3.40 -8.49 -18.12
CA TYR A 68 -4.19 -7.37 -17.64
C TYR A 68 -4.52 -7.54 -16.16
N GLU A 69 -4.17 -6.53 -15.36
CA GLU A 69 -4.44 -6.51 -13.91
C GLU A 69 -5.55 -5.52 -13.57
N ASN A 70 -6.40 -5.88 -12.60
CA ASN A 70 -7.37 -4.95 -12.03
C ASN A 70 -7.75 -5.33 -10.59
N VAL A 71 -8.49 -4.46 -9.93
CA VAL A 71 -9.03 -4.76 -8.59
C VAL A 71 -10.07 -5.89 -8.66
N LYS A 72 -10.13 -6.73 -7.62
CA LYS A 72 -11.12 -7.81 -7.48
C LYS A 72 -12.56 -7.34 -7.70
N GLY A 73 -12.86 -6.08 -7.31
CA GLY A 73 -14.19 -5.47 -7.47
C GLY A 73 -14.70 -5.41 -8.92
N LEU A 74 -13.83 -5.51 -9.93
CA LEU A 74 -14.20 -5.55 -11.33
C LEU A 74 -15.20 -6.67 -11.65
N LEU A 75 -15.06 -7.83 -10.99
CA LEU A 75 -15.94 -8.98 -11.21
C LEU A 75 -17.40 -8.71 -10.87
N ASN A 76 -17.65 -7.90 -9.84
CA ASN A 76 -18.98 -7.62 -9.32
C ASN A 76 -19.49 -6.22 -9.72
N HIS A 77 -18.67 -5.43 -10.40
CA HIS A 77 -19.05 -4.08 -10.82
C HIS A 77 -20.26 -4.14 -11.76
N ASP A 78 -21.24 -3.27 -11.50
CA ASP A 78 -22.54 -3.23 -12.23
C ASP A 78 -23.17 -4.62 -12.37
N ASN A 79 -23.29 -5.35 -11.24
CA ASN A 79 -23.85 -6.71 -11.21
C ASN A 79 -23.16 -7.69 -12.20
N GLY A 80 -21.84 -7.54 -12.38
CA GLY A 80 -21.03 -8.37 -13.26
C GLY A 80 -21.11 -8.00 -14.76
N LYS A 81 -21.85 -6.98 -15.14
CA LYS A 81 -21.95 -6.54 -16.55
C LYS A 81 -20.61 -6.05 -17.07
N THR A 82 -19.89 -5.26 -16.26
CA THR A 82 -18.56 -4.75 -16.64
C THR A 82 -17.59 -5.89 -16.97
N TRP A 83 -17.57 -6.93 -16.14
CA TRP A 83 -16.72 -8.09 -16.39
C TRP A 83 -17.10 -8.83 -17.69
N LYS A 84 -18.39 -8.92 -18.00
CA LYS A 84 -18.85 -9.50 -19.27
C LYS A 84 -18.34 -8.69 -20.47
N VAL A 85 -18.40 -7.35 -20.38
CA VAL A 85 -17.89 -6.45 -21.42
C VAL A 85 -16.38 -6.61 -21.59
N VAL A 86 -15.61 -6.60 -20.50
CA VAL A 86 -14.14 -6.79 -20.54
C VAL A 86 -13.77 -8.08 -21.27
N LYS A 87 -14.41 -9.20 -20.90
CA LYS A 87 -14.19 -10.48 -21.59
C LYS A 87 -14.57 -10.43 -23.08
N SER A 88 -15.74 -9.87 -23.37
CA SER A 88 -16.24 -9.78 -24.77
C SER A 88 -15.26 -8.99 -25.64
N VAL A 89 -14.70 -7.87 -25.14
CA VAL A 89 -13.72 -7.08 -25.87
C VAL A 89 -12.46 -7.91 -26.16
N PHE A 90 -11.86 -8.56 -25.17
CA PHE A 90 -10.65 -9.35 -25.39
C PHE A 90 -10.90 -10.57 -26.32
N TYR A 91 -12.05 -11.23 -26.20
CA TYR A 91 -12.43 -12.30 -27.15
C TYR A 91 -12.59 -11.77 -28.58
N SER A 92 -13.17 -10.57 -28.77
CA SER A 92 -13.31 -9.97 -30.09
C SER A 92 -11.98 -9.58 -30.74
N LEU A 93 -10.91 -9.43 -29.93
CA LEU A 93 -9.54 -9.22 -30.42
C LEU A 93 -8.81 -10.53 -30.77
N GLY A 94 -9.46 -11.68 -30.62
CA GLY A 94 -8.91 -12.98 -31.00
C GLY A 94 -8.07 -13.66 -29.94
N TYR A 95 -8.24 -13.32 -28.64
CA TYR A 95 -7.46 -13.91 -27.55
C TYR A 95 -8.29 -14.92 -26.76
N ASP A 96 -7.67 -16.06 -26.43
CA ASP A 96 -8.17 -17.00 -25.42
C ASP A 96 -7.77 -16.51 -24.02
N LEU A 97 -8.75 -16.50 -23.08
CA LEU A 97 -8.60 -15.85 -21.79
C LEU A 97 -8.55 -16.86 -20.65
N TYR A 98 -7.54 -16.68 -19.79
CA TYR A 98 -7.45 -17.29 -18.47
C TYR A 98 -7.49 -16.18 -17.42
N PHE A 99 -8.21 -16.38 -16.32
CA PHE A 99 -8.27 -15.34 -15.29
C PHE A 99 -8.43 -15.94 -13.88
N GLN A 100 -7.77 -15.30 -12.93
CA GLN A 100 -7.79 -15.70 -11.51
C GLN A 100 -7.62 -14.50 -10.59
N ILE A 101 -8.23 -14.57 -9.40
CA ILE A 101 -7.92 -13.65 -8.31
C ILE A 101 -6.68 -14.17 -7.59
N MET A 102 -5.65 -13.33 -7.50
CA MET A 102 -4.40 -13.66 -6.81
C MET A 102 -4.18 -12.66 -5.67
N ASN A 103 -3.62 -13.14 -4.55
CA ASN A 103 -3.27 -12.31 -3.40
C ASN A 103 -1.75 -12.28 -3.24
N SER A 104 -1.15 -11.12 -3.14
CA SER A 104 0.31 -10.96 -3.06
C SER A 104 0.95 -11.78 -1.96
N LYS A 105 0.27 -11.96 -0.81
CA LYS A 105 0.76 -12.78 0.30
C LYS A 105 0.93 -14.26 -0.05
N ASP A 106 0.22 -14.74 -1.06
CA ASP A 106 0.30 -16.11 -1.53
C ASP A 106 1.47 -16.32 -2.52
N TYR A 107 2.29 -15.28 -2.75
CA TYR A 107 3.42 -15.25 -3.71
C TYR A 107 4.65 -14.52 -3.12
N GLY A 108 4.86 -14.61 -1.80
CA GLY A 108 6.08 -14.17 -1.12
C GLY A 108 6.10 -12.73 -0.63
N ILE A 109 5.09 -11.92 -0.91
CA ILE A 109 5.02 -10.52 -0.46
C ILE A 109 4.04 -10.38 0.70
N PRO A 110 4.44 -9.98 1.92
CA PRO A 110 3.57 -9.89 3.09
C PRO A 110 2.62 -8.68 3.01
N GLN A 111 1.82 -8.63 1.94
CA GLN A 111 0.78 -7.64 1.71
C GLN A 111 -0.54 -8.32 1.32
N HIS A 112 -1.62 -7.94 1.99
CA HIS A 112 -2.97 -8.41 1.63
C HIS A 112 -3.51 -7.60 0.46
N ARG A 113 -3.13 -7.99 -0.78
CA ARG A 113 -3.54 -7.32 -2.01
C ARG A 113 -4.13 -8.32 -2.99
N GLU A 114 -5.46 -8.37 -3.03
CA GLU A 114 -6.20 -9.20 -3.99
C GLU A 114 -6.41 -8.43 -5.31
N ARG A 115 -6.01 -9.06 -6.41
CA ARG A 115 -6.20 -8.54 -7.77
C ARG A 115 -6.69 -9.64 -8.70
N ILE A 116 -7.52 -9.26 -9.66
CA ILE A 116 -7.80 -10.14 -10.79
C ILE A 116 -6.68 -9.98 -11.82
N PHE A 117 -6.13 -11.10 -12.26
CA PHE A 117 -5.22 -11.17 -13.40
C PHE A 117 -5.94 -11.87 -14.54
N VAL A 118 -5.85 -11.29 -15.72
CA VAL A 118 -6.35 -11.86 -16.98
C VAL A 118 -5.16 -12.06 -17.88
N VAL A 119 -4.94 -13.30 -18.31
CA VAL A 119 -3.90 -13.66 -19.28
C VAL A 119 -4.59 -14.01 -20.56
N GLY A 120 -4.31 -13.28 -21.64
CA GLY A 120 -4.81 -13.55 -22.99
C GLY A 120 -3.71 -14.11 -23.87
N PHE A 121 -3.98 -15.20 -24.53
CA PHE A 121 -3.10 -15.81 -25.53
C PHE A 121 -3.70 -15.64 -26.92
N HIS A 122 -2.91 -15.12 -27.86
CA HIS A 122 -3.29 -15.08 -29.27
C HIS A 122 -3.30 -16.50 -29.86
N THR A 123 -2.35 -17.32 -29.44
CA THR A 123 -2.33 -18.77 -29.69
C THR A 123 -2.18 -19.47 -28.34
N PRO A 124 -3.19 -20.19 -27.85
CA PRO A 124 -3.13 -20.81 -26.53
C PRO A 124 -2.08 -21.92 -26.50
N PRO A 125 -1.43 -22.16 -25.32
CA PRO A 125 -0.53 -23.30 -25.14
C PRO A 125 -1.27 -24.63 -25.38
N ILE A 126 -0.60 -25.61 -25.99
CA ILE A 126 -1.16 -26.93 -26.34
C ILE A 126 -1.80 -27.62 -25.14
N ASN A 127 -1.18 -27.51 -23.94
CA ASN A 127 -1.67 -28.11 -22.70
C ASN A 127 -2.58 -27.16 -21.87
N GLY A 128 -2.96 -26.00 -22.44
CA GLY A 128 -3.63 -24.94 -21.70
C GLY A 128 -2.68 -24.19 -20.74
N PHE A 129 -3.18 -23.08 -20.18
CA PHE A 129 -2.45 -22.29 -19.18
C PHE A 129 -3.06 -22.52 -17.80
N GLN A 130 -2.22 -22.67 -16.78
CA GLN A 130 -2.63 -22.75 -15.37
C GLN A 130 -1.93 -21.65 -14.59
N PHE A 131 -2.68 -20.96 -13.71
CA PHE A 131 -2.08 -20.01 -12.78
C PHE A 131 -1.18 -20.72 -11.77
N PRO A 132 -0.13 -20.05 -11.27
CA PRO A 132 0.80 -20.64 -10.32
C PRO A 132 0.11 -21.05 -9.02
N GLU A 133 0.59 -22.14 -8.44
CA GLU A 133 0.18 -22.53 -7.10
C GLU A 133 0.65 -21.52 -6.05
N LYS A 134 -0.08 -21.46 -4.94
CA LYS A 134 0.29 -20.62 -3.81
C LYS A 134 1.52 -21.16 -3.12
N ILE A 135 2.36 -20.25 -2.63
CA ILE A 135 3.52 -20.61 -1.79
C ILE A 135 3.27 -20.19 -0.34
N GLU A 136 3.94 -20.81 0.59
CA GLU A 136 3.97 -20.39 1.99
C GLU A 136 4.68 -19.06 2.12
N LEU A 137 4.12 -18.17 2.96
CA LEU A 137 4.71 -16.87 3.22
C LEU A 137 5.75 -16.99 4.35
N GLU A 138 7.02 -16.82 4.02
CA GLU A 138 8.14 -16.93 4.97
C GLU A 138 8.45 -15.63 5.72
N HIS A 139 8.01 -14.49 5.16
CA HIS A 139 8.35 -13.15 5.66
C HIS A 139 7.13 -12.41 6.21
N THR A 140 7.38 -11.54 7.18
CA THR A 140 6.41 -10.57 7.70
C THR A 140 6.67 -9.18 7.13
N MET A 141 5.75 -8.24 7.32
CA MET A 141 5.96 -6.84 6.93
C MET A 141 7.19 -6.24 7.62
N GLN A 142 7.53 -6.70 8.83
CA GLN A 142 8.66 -6.19 9.60
C GLN A 142 10.00 -6.42 8.91
N ASP A 143 10.13 -7.51 8.13
CA ASP A 143 11.36 -7.87 7.39
C ASP A 143 11.60 -6.95 6.18
N PHE A 144 10.61 -6.13 5.83
CA PHE A 144 10.66 -5.18 4.71
C PHE A 144 10.92 -3.73 5.14
N LEU A 145 11.07 -3.50 6.45
CA LEU A 145 11.30 -2.16 6.99
C LEU A 145 12.76 -1.71 6.78
N GLU A 146 12.96 -0.41 6.81
CA GLU A 146 14.29 0.21 6.81
C GLU A 146 14.85 0.28 8.24
N ASP A 147 16.15 0.03 8.40
CA ASP A 147 16.84 0.13 9.69
C ASP A 147 16.85 1.57 10.23
N TYR A 148 16.95 2.53 9.35
CA TYR A 148 16.90 3.96 9.66
C TYR A 148 15.76 4.64 8.92
N THR A 149 15.03 5.51 9.62
CA THR A 149 13.88 6.23 9.06
C THR A 149 13.96 7.71 9.41
N ASP A 150 13.86 8.57 8.38
CA ASP A 150 13.86 10.02 8.54
C ASP A 150 12.68 10.48 9.43
N SER A 151 12.94 11.48 10.27
CA SER A 151 11.97 12.08 11.20
C SER A 151 10.70 12.60 10.54
N LYS A 152 10.76 12.98 9.25
CA LYS A 152 9.60 13.44 8.46
C LYS A 152 8.48 12.40 8.31
N TYR A 153 8.79 11.10 8.47
CA TYR A 153 7.79 10.04 8.38
C TYR A 153 7.03 9.78 9.67
N PHE A 154 7.52 10.30 10.79
CA PHE A 154 6.83 10.18 12.08
C PHE A 154 5.59 11.05 12.15
N LEU A 155 4.52 10.49 12.74
CA LEU A 155 3.24 11.18 12.86
C LEU A 155 3.31 12.26 13.96
N ARG A 156 2.65 13.39 13.66
CA ARG A 156 2.32 14.40 14.67
C ARG A 156 1.05 14.00 15.42
N GLU A 157 0.74 14.70 16.52
CA GLU A 157 -0.39 14.43 17.43
C GLU A 157 -1.68 14.03 16.72
N LYS A 158 -2.12 14.84 15.74
CA LYS A 158 -3.38 14.59 15.02
C LYS A 158 -3.36 13.25 14.26
N GLY A 159 -2.22 12.89 13.65
CA GLY A 159 -2.03 11.62 12.98
C GLY A 159 -2.03 10.46 13.96
N VAL A 160 -1.27 10.59 15.05
CA VAL A 160 -1.24 9.57 16.13
C VAL A 160 -2.65 9.31 16.67
N LYS A 161 -3.39 10.35 17.03
CA LYS A 161 -4.77 10.24 17.52
C LYS A 161 -5.70 9.51 16.54
N PHE A 162 -5.52 9.74 15.23
CA PHE A 162 -6.29 9.07 14.20
C PHE A 162 -5.96 7.58 14.12
N VAL A 163 -4.66 7.22 14.02
CA VAL A 163 -4.24 5.84 13.79
C VAL A 163 -4.39 4.94 15.02
N THR A 164 -4.32 5.51 16.24
CA THR A 164 -4.53 4.77 17.49
C THR A 164 -6.00 4.64 17.88
N SER A 165 -6.90 5.35 17.21
CA SER A 165 -8.34 5.28 17.47
C SER A 165 -8.87 3.85 17.33
N SER A 166 -9.49 3.30 18.36
CA SER A 166 -10.10 1.97 18.35
C SER A 166 -11.12 1.80 17.22
N LYS A 167 -11.91 2.84 16.94
CA LYS A 167 -12.88 2.85 15.84
C LYS A 167 -12.22 2.67 14.48
N ASN A 168 -11.10 3.35 14.22
CA ASN A 168 -10.38 3.26 12.94
C ASN A 168 -9.66 1.92 12.79
N ARG A 169 -9.10 1.39 13.88
CA ARG A 169 -8.48 0.07 13.94
C ARG A 169 -9.48 -1.05 13.69
N GLN A 170 -10.66 -1.02 14.36
CA GLN A 170 -11.73 -1.99 14.16
C GLN A 170 -12.25 -2.01 12.71
N LYS A 171 -12.32 -0.85 12.06
CA LYS A 171 -12.68 -0.75 10.63
C LYS A 171 -11.55 -1.14 9.67
N ARG A 172 -10.40 -1.52 10.18
CA ARG A 172 -9.17 -1.78 9.40
C ARG A 172 -8.77 -0.61 8.48
N TYR A 173 -9.07 0.62 8.89
CA TYR A 173 -8.55 1.79 8.20
C TYR A 173 -7.06 1.98 8.47
N THR A 174 -6.64 1.63 9.68
CA THR A 174 -5.25 1.72 10.13
C THR A 174 -4.84 0.43 10.82
N GLN A 175 -3.58 0.06 10.66
CA GLN A 175 -2.93 -1.05 11.33
C GLN A 175 -1.59 -0.56 11.87
N ILE A 176 -1.20 -1.00 13.06
CA ILE A 176 0.09 -0.67 13.69
C ILE A 176 0.82 -1.99 13.93
N ASN A 177 2.08 -2.07 13.46
CA ASN A 177 2.95 -3.25 13.59
C ASN A 177 2.29 -4.55 13.11
N GLY A 178 1.58 -4.51 11.99
CA GLY A 178 0.99 -5.71 11.39
C GLY A 178 2.05 -6.67 10.86
N GLU A 179 1.80 -7.96 10.93
CA GLU A 179 2.65 -8.98 10.30
C GLU A 179 2.45 -9.01 8.78
N ILE A 180 1.23 -8.79 8.34
CA ILE A 180 0.87 -8.69 6.92
C ILE A 180 0.34 -7.29 6.65
N ALA A 181 0.96 -6.58 5.72
CA ALA A 181 0.56 -5.24 5.35
C ALA A 181 -0.85 -5.20 4.74
N LEU A 182 -1.57 -4.12 5.01
CA LEU A 182 -2.81 -3.81 4.31
C LEU A 182 -2.51 -3.46 2.85
N CYS A 183 -3.53 -3.58 1.99
CA CYS A 183 -3.38 -3.20 0.59
C CYS A 183 -2.93 -1.73 0.46
N GLN A 184 -1.77 -1.52 -0.12
CA GLN A 184 -1.26 -0.18 -0.39
C GLN A 184 -2.13 0.56 -1.41
N LYS A 185 -2.37 1.82 -1.14
CA LYS A 185 -3.21 2.71 -1.95
C LYS A 185 -2.43 3.94 -2.38
N ALA A 186 -2.70 4.42 -3.58
CA ALA A 186 -2.01 5.56 -4.18
C ALA A 186 -2.09 6.88 -3.37
N ASN A 187 -3.09 7.03 -2.51
CA ASN A 187 -3.32 8.22 -1.68
C ASN A 187 -3.23 7.94 -0.17
N GLN A 188 -2.60 6.86 0.23
CA GLN A 188 -2.49 6.42 1.64
C GLN A 188 -1.85 7.49 2.53
N GLN A 189 -0.85 8.23 2.02
CA GLN A 189 -0.14 9.28 2.76
C GLN A 189 -1.01 10.49 3.13
N PHE A 190 -2.15 10.72 2.46
CA PHE A 190 -2.98 11.92 2.70
C PHE A 190 -4.05 11.73 3.78
N ASN A 191 -4.50 10.52 4.02
CA ASN A 191 -5.65 10.24 4.88
C ASN A 191 -5.37 9.28 6.03
N TRP A 192 -4.11 9.05 6.37
CA TRP A 192 -3.65 8.15 7.46
C TRP A 192 -4.32 6.76 7.45
N HIS A 193 -4.64 6.24 6.26
CA HIS A 193 -5.10 4.88 6.08
C HIS A 193 -3.93 3.97 5.71
N GLY A 194 -3.91 2.74 6.20
CA GLY A 194 -2.86 1.75 5.89
C GLY A 194 -2.03 1.37 7.11
N ASP A 195 -0.78 1.03 6.86
CA ASP A 195 0.14 0.51 7.85
C ASP A 195 0.97 1.61 8.48
N PHE A 196 1.18 1.48 9.80
CA PHE A 196 2.02 2.35 10.61
C PHE A 196 2.92 1.50 11.48
N ILE A 197 4.11 2.02 11.76
CA ILE A 197 5.11 1.37 12.59
C ILE A 197 5.22 2.14 13.91
N PHE A 198 5.10 1.42 15.02
CA PHE A 198 5.51 1.92 16.30
C PHE A 198 6.98 1.59 16.48
N GLN A 199 7.82 2.59 16.40
CA GLN A 199 9.26 2.44 16.55
C GLN A 199 9.66 2.97 17.93
N ALA A 200 10.32 2.12 18.73
CA ALA A 200 10.94 2.54 19.96
C ALA A 200 12.03 3.57 19.65
N ALA A 201 12.14 4.61 20.47
CA ALA A 201 13.21 5.58 20.32
C ALA A 201 14.56 4.86 20.55
N ARG A 202 15.50 5.02 19.62
CA ARG A 202 16.88 4.57 19.80
C ARG A 202 17.57 5.55 20.76
N GLU A 203 18.42 5.05 21.66
CA GLU A 203 19.22 5.91 22.56
C GLU A 203 20.02 6.97 21.79
N SER A 204 20.54 6.62 20.61
CA SER A 204 21.31 7.52 19.76
C SER A 204 20.51 8.66 19.09
N GLU A 205 19.19 8.57 18.97
CA GLU A 205 18.36 9.65 18.39
C GLU A 205 18.17 10.82 19.37
N PHE A 206 18.57 10.64 20.64
CA PHE A 206 18.51 11.67 21.69
C PHE A 206 19.85 12.35 21.95
N ASP A 207 20.96 11.84 21.42
CA ASP A 207 22.28 12.45 21.60
C ASP A 207 22.39 13.82 20.91
N ASP A 208 21.61 14.09 19.87
CA ASP A 208 21.51 15.41 19.21
C ASP A 208 20.60 16.40 19.97
N PHE A 209 19.74 15.92 20.85
CA PHE A 209 19.02 16.73 21.81
C PHE A 209 19.67 16.53 23.18
N ILE A 210 20.32 17.56 23.70
CA ILE A 210 21.05 17.67 24.96
C ILE A 210 20.20 17.27 26.22
N PHE A 211 19.53 16.12 26.17
CA PHE A 211 18.80 15.58 27.31
C PHE A 211 19.25 14.15 27.56
N ASP A 212 20.19 14.02 28.51
CA ASP A 212 20.51 12.74 29.13
C ASP A 212 19.27 12.21 29.88
N VAL A 213 18.45 11.43 29.16
CA VAL A 213 17.21 10.82 29.70
C VAL A 213 17.48 9.78 30.79
N ASN A 214 18.75 9.33 30.95
CA ASN A 214 19.17 8.41 31.99
C ASN A 214 19.59 9.13 33.28
N ASN A 215 19.71 10.45 33.24
CA ASN A 215 20.17 11.27 34.36
C ASN A 215 19.09 12.25 34.86
N VAL A 216 17.84 11.81 34.91
CA VAL A 216 16.75 12.60 35.50
C VAL A 216 16.89 12.57 37.00
N GLU A 217 17.08 13.73 37.63
CA GLU A 217 17.17 13.85 39.07
C GLU A 217 15.96 13.24 39.79
N GLU A 218 16.19 12.50 40.86
CA GLU A 218 15.17 11.76 41.62
C GLU A 218 13.99 12.63 42.07
N LYS A 219 14.22 13.93 42.27
CA LYS A 219 13.17 14.91 42.62
C LYS A 219 12.01 15.00 41.60
N TYR A 220 12.24 14.60 40.35
CA TYR A 220 11.21 14.59 39.29
C TYR A 220 10.40 13.30 39.23
N TYR A 221 10.84 12.25 39.95
CA TYR A 221 10.06 11.02 40.06
C TYR A 221 8.92 11.19 41.06
N LEU A 222 7.75 10.65 40.71
CA LEU A 222 6.60 10.68 41.61
C LEU A 222 6.84 9.77 42.81
N SER A 223 6.58 10.27 44.02
CA SER A 223 6.50 9.40 45.20
C SER A 223 5.37 8.38 45.02
N GLU A 224 5.48 7.22 45.66
CA GLU A 224 4.46 6.15 45.55
C GLU A 224 3.03 6.64 45.89
N LYS A 225 2.90 7.55 46.86
CA LYS A 225 1.62 8.16 47.21
C LYS A 225 1.02 8.96 46.05
N ILE A 226 1.84 9.76 45.36
CA ILE A 226 1.40 10.59 44.23
C ILE A 226 1.16 9.71 43.00
N LYS A 227 2.02 8.72 42.75
CA LYS A 227 1.87 7.74 41.70
C LYS A 227 0.52 7.02 41.78
N ASN A 228 0.20 6.50 42.98
CA ASN A 228 -1.07 5.86 43.26
C ASN A 228 -2.26 6.79 43.04
N TYR A 229 -2.16 8.07 43.43
CA TYR A 229 -3.18 9.08 43.21
C TYR A 229 -3.39 9.35 41.69
N VAL A 230 -2.31 9.54 40.96
CA VAL A 230 -2.35 9.86 39.54
C VAL A 230 -2.91 8.68 38.73
N LEU A 231 -2.55 7.44 39.07
CA LEU A 231 -2.98 6.23 38.35
C LEU A 231 -4.35 5.68 38.82
N ALA A 232 -4.91 6.16 39.92
CA ALA A 232 -6.18 5.67 40.49
C ALA A 232 -7.45 6.01 39.67
N GLY A 233 -7.33 6.65 38.52
CA GLY A 233 -8.49 6.97 37.65
C GLY A 233 -9.41 8.07 38.19
N GLY A 234 -8.94 8.90 39.13
CA GLY A 234 -9.65 10.06 39.65
C GLY A 234 -10.22 9.89 41.09
N THR A 235 -11.11 10.77 41.48
CA THR A 235 -11.75 10.80 42.76
C THR A 235 -13.26 10.49 42.64
N LYS A 236 -13.99 10.39 43.81
CA LYS A 236 -15.43 10.13 43.84
C LYS A 236 -16.24 11.07 42.91
N ASN A 237 -15.81 12.33 42.82
CA ASN A 237 -16.51 13.38 42.05
C ASN A 237 -15.85 13.73 40.73
N PHE A 238 -14.66 13.13 40.40
CA PHE A 238 -13.94 13.40 39.18
C PHE A 238 -13.28 12.10 38.70
N LYS A 239 -13.88 11.53 37.69
CA LYS A 239 -13.34 10.34 37.01
C LYS A 239 -12.46 10.78 35.86
N THR A 240 -11.25 10.24 35.78
CA THR A 240 -10.29 10.51 34.70
C THR A 240 -9.55 9.23 34.37
N SER A 241 -9.11 9.12 33.12
CA SER A 241 -8.16 8.10 32.68
C SER A 241 -6.82 8.79 32.52
N THR A 242 -5.86 8.47 33.36
CA THR A 242 -4.50 8.95 33.20
C THR A 242 -3.78 8.07 32.20
N GLU A 243 -3.38 8.66 31.10
CA GLU A 243 -2.54 8.02 30.08
C GLU A 243 -1.10 8.50 30.30
N THR A 244 -0.15 7.55 30.36
CA THR A 244 1.29 7.82 30.38
C THR A 244 1.85 7.70 28.97
N ASP A 245 3.04 8.23 28.76
CA ASP A 245 3.79 8.11 27.51
C ASP A 245 2.99 8.55 26.29
N LEU A 246 2.22 9.61 26.44
CA LEU A 246 1.51 10.20 25.31
C LEU A 246 2.54 10.60 24.25
N PRO A 247 2.35 10.18 23.00
CA PRO A 247 3.28 10.49 21.91
C PRO A 247 3.35 11.99 21.62
N VAL A 248 2.35 12.73 22.09
CA VAL A 248 2.33 14.19 22.10
C VAL A 248 1.87 14.66 23.46
N ALA A 249 2.69 15.49 24.08
CA ALA A 249 2.38 16.07 25.39
C ALA A 249 1.07 16.91 25.33
N ARG A 250 0.27 16.80 26.37
CA ARG A 250 -0.82 17.74 26.62
C ARG A 250 -0.24 19.14 26.81
N PRO A 251 -0.99 20.22 26.56
CA PRO A 251 -0.53 21.58 26.79
C PRO A 251 0.11 21.75 28.17
N LEU A 252 1.32 22.29 28.21
CA LEU A 252 2.00 22.57 29.46
C LEU A 252 1.30 23.70 30.18
N LEU A 253 0.88 23.44 31.41
CA LEU A 253 0.15 24.40 32.21
C LEU A 253 1.08 25.12 33.18
N GLN A 254 0.93 26.41 33.31
CA GLN A 254 1.74 27.23 34.22
C GLN A 254 1.75 26.68 35.66
N THR A 255 0.73 25.93 36.05
CA THR A 255 0.57 25.40 37.42
C THR A 255 1.10 23.98 37.60
N MET A 256 1.66 23.34 36.58
CA MET A 256 2.13 21.95 36.66
C MET A 256 3.26 21.76 37.71
N HIS A 257 4.01 22.80 37.99
CA HIS A 257 5.05 22.78 39.02
C HIS A 257 4.51 22.77 40.46
N LYS A 258 3.21 23.03 40.68
CA LYS A 258 2.62 23.17 42.02
C LYS A 258 1.77 21.96 42.42
N MET A 259 1.28 21.17 41.50
CA MET A 259 0.38 20.05 41.77
C MET A 259 0.40 19.02 40.67
N HIS A 260 0.11 17.77 41.03
CA HIS A 260 -0.08 16.66 40.10
C HIS A 260 -1.57 16.43 39.84
N ARG A 261 -1.98 16.48 38.56
CA ARG A 261 -3.36 16.33 38.14
C ARG A 261 -3.52 15.14 37.23
N ALA A 262 -4.21 14.10 37.74
CA ALA A 262 -4.55 12.92 36.98
C ALA A 262 -5.33 13.29 35.71
N GLY A 263 -4.92 12.74 34.56
CA GLY A 263 -5.56 12.97 33.25
C GLY A 263 -5.37 14.37 32.65
N VAL A 264 -4.60 15.26 33.28
CA VAL A 264 -4.33 16.64 32.83
C VAL A 264 -2.86 16.85 32.53
N ASP A 265 -1.98 16.50 33.50
CA ASP A 265 -0.53 16.67 33.34
C ASP A 265 0.07 15.50 32.54
N ASN A 266 1.25 15.71 32.01
CA ASN A 266 1.98 14.71 31.24
C ASN A 266 2.82 13.85 32.17
N TYR A 267 2.69 12.53 32.03
CA TYR A 267 3.45 11.54 32.78
C TYR A 267 4.16 10.61 31.81
N VAL A 268 5.43 10.31 32.06
CA VAL A 268 6.32 9.56 31.16
C VAL A 268 6.82 8.31 31.86
N THR A 269 6.77 7.17 31.22
CA THR A 269 7.46 5.94 31.61
C THR A 269 8.70 5.72 30.75
N HIS A 270 9.52 4.72 31.05
CA HIS A 270 10.79 4.51 30.33
C HIS A 270 10.65 3.97 28.89
N ASN A 271 9.46 3.56 28.45
CA ASN A 271 9.25 3.04 27.10
C ASN A 271 8.76 4.14 26.15
N ARG A 272 9.68 4.84 25.52
CA ARG A 272 9.37 5.88 24.53
C ARG A 272 9.41 5.29 23.13
N GLY A 273 8.23 5.09 22.53
CA GLY A 273 8.10 4.75 21.13
C GLY A 273 7.39 5.84 20.34
N ARG A 274 7.70 5.95 19.06
CA ARG A 274 7.06 6.87 18.11
C ARG A 274 6.33 6.08 17.03
N ILE A 275 5.20 6.60 16.56
CA ILE A 275 4.44 6.00 15.46
C ILE A 275 4.79 6.72 14.16
N ARG A 276 5.14 5.96 13.14
CA ARG A 276 5.45 6.45 11.81
C ARG A 276 4.68 5.69 10.71
N LYS A 277 4.57 6.31 9.57
CA LYS A 277 4.13 5.66 8.33
C LYS A 277 5.28 4.87 7.69
N LEU A 278 4.94 3.98 6.79
CA LEU A 278 5.93 3.34 5.92
C LEU A 278 6.63 4.40 5.05
N THR A 279 7.91 4.21 4.78
CA THR A 279 8.66 5.04 3.84
C THR A 279 8.33 4.66 2.39
N PRO A 280 8.67 5.49 1.40
CA PRO A 280 8.53 5.12 -0.01
C PRO A 280 9.31 3.86 -0.37
N ARG A 281 10.51 3.66 0.22
CA ARG A 281 11.34 2.46 -0.02
C ARG A 281 10.66 1.20 0.53
N GLU A 282 10.14 1.25 1.73
CA GLU A 282 9.40 0.14 2.34
C GLU A 282 8.14 -0.21 1.52
N CYS A 283 7.44 0.82 1.01
CA CYS A 283 6.31 0.61 0.11
C CYS A 283 6.71 -0.08 -1.20
N LEU A 284 7.86 0.26 -1.77
CA LEU A 284 8.39 -0.41 -2.97
C LEU A 284 8.78 -1.86 -2.68
N ARG A 285 9.46 -2.13 -1.57
CA ARG A 285 9.79 -3.50 -1.13
C ARG A 285 8.53 -4.36 -1.02
N LEU A 286 7.47 -3.83 -0.40
CA LEU A 286 6.16 -4.51 -0.29
C LEU A 286 5.42 -4.64 -1.63
N MET A 287 5.90 -4.03 -2.70
CA MET A 287 5.45 -4.26 -4.07
C MET A 287 6.39 -5.17 -4.87
N GLY A 288 7.42 -5.74 -4.21
CA GLY A 288 8.40 -6.64 -4.82
C GLY A 288 9.52 -5.93 -5.58
N PHE A 289 9.67 -4.60 -5.46
CA PHE A 289 10.78 -3.88 -6.05
C PHE A 289 12.03 -4.04 -5.20
N ARG A 290 13.16 -4.30 -5.85
CA ARG A 290 14.47 -4.42 -5.21
C ARG A 290 15.04 -3.06 -4.81
N ASP A 291 16.01 -3.05 -3.92
CA ASP A 291 16.63 -1.82 -3.40
C ASP A 291 17.45 -1.06 -4.44
N ASP A 292 17.88 -1.71 -5.50
CA ASP A 292 18.57 -1.07 -6.64
C ASP A 292 17.62 -0.23 -7.52
N PHE A 293 16.30 -0.34 -7.34
CA PHE A 293 15.33 0.52 -8.00
C PHE A 293 15.47 1.96 -7.52
N LYS A 294 15.86 2.86 -8.42
CA LYS A 294 16.16 4.27 -8.11
C LYS A 294 14.86 5.07 -7.91
N ILE A 295 14.78 5.78 -6.79
CA ILE A 295 13.71 6.75 -6.51
C ILE A 295 14.16 8.11 -7.06
N LEU A 296 13.57 8.55 -8.18
CA LEU A 296 13.92 9.80 -8.87
C LEU A 296 12.83 10.86 -8.77
N VAL A 297 11.78 10.57 -8.02
CA VAL A 297 10.61 11.45 -7.87
C VAL A 297 10.36 11.79 -6.40
N SER A 298 9.48 12.77 -6.14
CA SER A 298 9.11 13.11 -4.76
C SER A 298 8.44 11.94 -4.03
N ASP A 299 8.52 11.92 -2.70
CA ASP A 299 7.85 10.91 -1.86
C ASP A 299 6.36 10.76 -2.22
N THR A 300 5.65 11.88 -2.47
CA THR A 300 4.24 11.87 -2.86
C THR A 300 3.99 11.10 -4.15
N GLN A 301 4.84 11.31 -5.15
CA GLN A 301 4.74 10.59 -6.42
C GLN A 301 5.14 9.12 -6.24
N MET A 302 6.15 8.84 -5.41
CA MET A 302 6.58 7.48 -5.15
C MET A 302 5.51 6.64 -4.47
N TYR A 303 4.82 7.19 -3.46
CA TYR A 303 3.66 6.51 -2.84
C TYR A 303 2.54 6.22 -3.86
N ARG A 304 2.28 7.17 -4.77
CA ARG A 304 1.30 6.95 -5.86
C ARG A 304 1.73 5.84 -6.80
N GLN A 305 2.99 5.86 -7.21
CA GLN A 305 3.55 4.85 -8.11
C GLN A 305 3.52 3.46 -7.44
N ALA A 306 3.99 3.33 -6.21
CA ALA A 306 3.92 2.07 -5.46
C ALA A 306 2.48 1.57 -5.32
N GLY A 307 1.53 2.43 -4.92
CA GLY A 307 0.13 2.03 -4.74
C GLY A 307 -0.59 1.64 -6.04
N ASN A 308 -0.19 2.20 -7.18
CA ASN A 308 -0.75 1.91 -8.50
C ASN A 308 -0.02 0.76 -9.22
N SER A 309 1.14 0.34 -8.74
CA SER A 309 1.95 -0.69 -9.39
C SER A 309 1.32 -2.08 -9.27
N ILE A 310 1.70 -2.96 -10.17
CA ILE A 310 1.47 -4.40 -10.08
C ILE A 310 2.58 -4.99 -9.20
N VAL A 311 2.25 -5.97 -8.33
CA VAL A 311 3.26 -6.65 -7.50
C VAL A 311 4.15 -7.50 -8.38
N VAL A 312 5.46 -7.24 -8.32
CA VAL A 312 6.48 -7.85 -9.19
C VAL A 312 6.51 -9.37 -9.03
N ASP A 313 6.49 -9.88 -7.79
CA ASP A 313 6.56 -11.32 -7.51
C ASP A 313 5.35 -12.10 -8.05
N VAL A 314 4.17 -11.48 -8.05
CA VAL A 314 2.98 -12.08 -8.67
C VAL A 314 3.13 -12.17 -10.19
N LEU A 315 3.69 -11.13 -10.84
CA LEU A 315 3.98 -11.18 -12.29
C LEU A 315 5.04 -12.25 -12.59
N ILE A 316 6.11 -12.33 -11.81
CA ILE A 316 7.14 -13.36 -11.98
C ILE A 316 6.52 -14.76 -11.84
N ALA A 317 5.64 -14.97 -10.85
CA ALA A 317 4.97 -16.26 -10.65
C ALA A 317 4.10 -16.64 -11.87
N ILE A 318 3.34 -15.69 -12.43
CA ILE A 318 2.54 -15.91 -13.65
C ILE A 318 3.44 -16.22 -14.84
N LEU A 319 4.51 -15.42 -15.06
CA LEU A 319 5.42 -15.58 -16.19
C LEU A 319 6.17 -16.93 -16.16
N LYS A 320 6.49 -17.45 -14.98
CA LYS A 320 7.09 -18.79 -14.83
C LYS A 320 6.18 -19.95 -15.29
N GLN A 321 4.86 -19.72 -15.36
CA GLN A 321 3.92 -20.72 -15.88
C GLN A 321 3.81 -20.66 -17.41
N MET A 322 4.40 -19.64 -18.03
CA MET A 322 4.44 -19.51 -19.48
C MET A 322 5.76 -20.08 -19.97
N ASP A 323 5.70 -21.01 -20.88
CA ASP A 323 6.92 -21.50 -21.57
C ASP A 323 7.35 -20.47 -22.61
N ILE A 324 7.94 -19.37 -22.10
CA ILE A 324 8.33 -18.21 -22.93
C ILE A 324 9.39 -18.59 -23.95
N THR A 325 10.16 -19.65 -23.71
CA THR A 325 11.17 -20.15 -24.64
C THR A 325 10.58 -20.67 -25.94
N LEU A 326 9.34 -21.17 -25.91
CA LEU A 326 8.61 -21.61 -27.11
C LEU A 326 8.12 -20.47 -28.00
N TYR A 327 8.16 -19.22 -27.52
CA TYR A 327 7.69 -18.04 -28.24
C TYR A 327 8.83 -17.20 -28.82
N GLY A 328 10.08 -17.63 -28.64
CA GLY A 328 11.30 -16.93 -29.07
C GLY A 328 11.94 -17.46 -30.37
N GLU A 329 11.32 -18.45 -31.03
CA GLU A 329 11.74 -18.97 -32.34
C GLU A 329 10.90 -18.38 -33.49
#